data_0f103efb9c7a77cbbd03c500b5063819
#
_entry.id   0f103efb9c7a77cbbd03c500b5063819
#
_cell.length_a   1.000
_cell.length_b   1.000
_cell.length_c   1.000
_cell.angle_alpha   90.00
_cell.angle_beta   90.00
_cell.angle_gamma   90.00
#
_symmetry.space_group_name_H-M   'P 1'
#
loop_
_entity.id
_entity.type
_entity.pdbx_description
1 polymer ?
#
loop_
_entity_poly.entity_id
_entity_poly.type
_entity_poly.pdbx_seq_one_letter_code
_entity_poly.pdbx_strand_id
1 'polypeptide(L)'
;TSSSMVGYTVGKTTVPTLSAKYTMAVPAKTQGITFNSNGTLLLTRSYRTAKSKSGYISQIRTYIPSYSAVGAKGNIKKNTARAVTTLPPMVEGVAVYGTYTYTLFSSTYYKSCKYPTDRVIAMKTNKLL
;
A
#
# COMPACT_ATOMS: atom_id res chain seq x y z
N THR A 1 -10.29 12.44 1.31
CA THR A 1 -10.84 11.29 2.02
C THR A 1 -9.73 10.32 2.38
N SER A 2 -9.70 9.85 3.62
CA SER A 2 -8.81 8.79 4.11
C SER A 2 -9.59 7.48 4.19
N SER A 3 -8.89 6.37 3.99
CA SER A 3 -9.38 5.04 4.25
C SER A 3 -8.72 4.50 5.53
N SER A 4 -9.19 3.41 6.07
CA SER A 4 -8.55 2.75 7.19
C SER A 4 -8.13 1.33 6.83
N MET A 5 -6.99 0.91 7.37
CA MET A 5 -6.53 -0.46 7.40
C MET A 5 -6.87 -1.03 8.78
N VAL A 6 -7.37 -2.26 8.81
CA VAL A 6 -7.68 -2.96 10.06
C VAL A 6 -6.81 -4.21 10.18
N GLY A 7 -6.11 -4.33 11.28
CA GLY A 7 -5.33 -5.51 11.63
C GLY A 7 -6.14 -6.46 12.50
N TYR A 8 -6.09 -7.74 12.18
CA TYR A 8 -6.80 -8.81 12.89
C TYR A 8 -5.81 -9.77 13.53
N THR A 9 -6.17 -10.30 14.70
CA THR A 9 -5.58 -11.54 15.20
C THR A 9 -6.36 -12.72 14.66
N VAL A 10 -5.65 -13.79 14.32
CA VAL A 10 -6.22 -15.05 13.84
C VAL A 10 -6.22 -16.04 14.99
N GLY A 11 -7.39 -16.57 15.35
CA GLY A 11 -7.52 -17.61 16.37
C GLY A 11 -6.92 -18.94 15.89
N LYS A 12 -6.27 -19.67 16.79
CA LYS A 12 -5.64 -20.96 16.51
C LYS A 12 -6.63 -22.14 16.72
N THR A 13 -7.78 -22.09 16.07
CA THR A 13 -8.80 -23.14 16.14
C THR A 13 -8.98 -23.79 14.77
N THR A 14 -9.65 -24.95 14.73
CA THR A 14 -9.94 -25.66 13.47
C THR A 14 -10.70 -24.79 12.47
N VAL A 15 -11.57 -23.92 12.97
CA VAL A 15 -12.19 -22.83 12.19
C VAL A 15 -11.62 -21.51 12.73
N PRO A 16 -10.67 -20.89 12.02
CA PRO A 16 -10.04 -19.68 12.53
C PRO A 16 -11.04 -18.53 12.66
N THR A 17 -11.02 -17.86 13.80
CA THR A 17 -11.79 -16.62 14.04
C THR A 17 -10.89 -15.42 13.83
N LEU A 18 -11.46 -14.35 13.26
CA LEU A 18 -10.78 -13.06 13.09
C LEU A 18 -11.27 -12.08 14.13
N SER A 19 -10.37 -11.56 14.94
CA SER A 19 -10.68 -10.50 15.91
C SER A 19 -9.92 -9.22 15.55
N ALA A 20 -10.66 -8.15 15.23
CA ALA A 20 -10.09 -6.85 14.92
C ALA A 20 -9.39 -6.27 16.15
N LYS A 21 -8.12 -5.91 16.04
CA LYS A 21 -7.29 -5.40 17.15
C LYS A 21 -6.83 -3.97 16.93
N TYR A 22 -6.39 -3.65 15.74
CA TYR A 22 -5.72 -2.41 15.44
C TYR A 22 -6.30 -1.75 14.20
N THR A 23 -6.28 -0.44 14.18
CA THR A 23 -6.64 0.36 13.02
C THR A 23 -5.63 1.46 12.76
N MET A 24 -5.45 1.83 11.51
CA MET A 24 -4.55 2.87 11.05
C MET A 24 -5.19 3.60 9.87
N ALA A 25 -5.12 4.93 9.87
CA ALA A 25 -5.52 5.70 8.70
C ALA A 25 -4.50 5.48 7.56
N VAL A 26 -5.00 5.18 6.38
CA VAL A 26 -4.19 5.04 5.15
C VAL A 26 -4.68 6.04 4.10
N PRO A 27 -3.84 6.43 3.13
CA PRO A 27 -4.27 7.28 2.03
C PRO A 27 -5.43 6.65 1.26
N ALA A 28 -6.37 7.48 0.81
CA ALA A 28 -7.39 7.02 -0.13
C ALA A 28 -6.73 6.47 -1.40
N LYS A 29 -7.39 5.51 -2.05
CA LYS A 29 -6.89 4.84 -3.26
C LYS A 29 -5.63 4.00 -3.03
N THR A 30 -5.45 3.48 -1.81
CA THR A 30 -4.49 2.42 -1.53
C THR A 30 -4.96 1.14 -2.21
N GLN A 31 -4.06 0.46 -2.92
CA GLN A 31 -4.34 -0.75 -3.69
C GLN A 31 -3.68 -1.99 -3.06
N GLY A 32 -2.39 -1.91 -2.75
CA GLY A 32 -1.63 -3.00 -2.17
C GLY A 32 -0.99 -2.64 -0.84
N ILE A 33 -0.77 -3.66 -0.02
CA ILE A 33 -0.19 -3.55 1.33
C ILE A 33 0.81 -4.68 1.52
N THR A 34 1.99 -4.34 2.04
CA THR A 34 2.98 -5.33 2.49
C THR A 34 3.83 -4.76 3.62
N PHE A 35 4.49 -5.65 4.36
CA PHE A 35 5.47 -5.28 5.37
C PHE A 35 6.84 -5.86 4.99
N ASN A 36 7.89 -5.15 5.33
CA ASN A 36 9.21 -5.76 5.33
C ASN A 36 9.49 -6.42 6.69
N SER A 37 10.60 -7.13 6.80
CA SER A 37 10.98 -7.90 7.99
C SER A 37 11.16 -7.05 9.27
N ASN A 38 11.44 -5.77 9.14
CA ASN A 38 11.59 -4.85 10.29
C ASN A 38 10.28 -4.13 10.67
N GLY A 39 9.14 -4.50 10.06
CA GLY A 39 7.84 -3.92 10.36
C GLY A 39 7.53 -2.62 9.63
N THR A 40 8.40 -2.14 8.72
CA THR A 40 8.06 -1.01 7.86
C THR A 40 6.93 -1.40 6.93
N LEU A 41 5.91 -0.58 6.87
CA LEU A 41 4.74 -0.75 6.03
C LEU A 41 4.96 -0.09 4.67
N LEU A 42 4.72 -0.83 3.60
CA LEU A 42 4.74 -0.33 2.23
C LEU A 42 3.32 -0.42 1.66
N LEU A 43 2.82 0.71 1.15
CA LEU A 43 1.52 0.84 0.51
C LEU A 43 1.67 1.27 -0.93
N THR A 44 0.98 0.63 -1.85
CA THR A 44 0.80 1.16 -3.19
C THR A 44 -0.45 2.03 -3.25
N ARG A 45 -0.39 3.07 -4.06
CA ARG A 45 -1.48 4.00 -4.28
C ARG A 45 -1.54 4.37 -5.75
N SER A 46 -2.72 4.22 -6.34
CA SER A 46 -2.92 4.55 -7.74
C SER A 46 -4.30 5.17 -7.99
N TYR A 47 -4.35 6.20 -8.83
CA TYR A 47 -5.60 6.80 -9.28
C TYR A 47 -5.38 7.73 -10.48
N ARG A 48 -6.42 7.91 -11.27
CA ARG A 48 -6.44 8.84 -12.40
C ARG A 48 -6.52 10.29 -11.90
N THR A 49 -5.78 11.19 -12.56
CA THR A 49 -5.84 12.63 -12.29
C THR A 49 -5.31 13.44 -13.48
N ALA A 50 -5.96 14.54 -13.79
CA ALA A 50 -5.47 15.50 -14.78
C ALA A 50 -4.24 16.30 -14.32
N LYS A 51 -3.89 16.25 -13.02
CA LYS A 51 -2.77 16.99 -12.43
C LYS A 51 -1.41 16.34 -12.66
N SER A 52 -1.34 15.21 -13.36
CA SER A 52 -0.11 14.47 -13.66
C SER A 52 0.07 14.35 -15.16
N LYS A 53 1.33 14.45 -15.64
CA LYS A 53 1.66 14.29 -17.07
C LYS A 53 1.25 12.92 -17.63
N SER A 54 1.30 11.88 -16.81
CA SER A 54 0.86 10.53 -17.19
C SER A 54 -0.65 10.33 -17.12
N GLY A 55 -1.41 11.29 -16.58
CA GLY A 55 -2.82 11.13 -16.27
C GLY A 55 -3.10 10.33 -15.00
N TYR A 56 -2.06 9.87 -14.30
CA TYR A 56 -2.16 9.02 -13.10
C TYR A 56 -1.21 9.48 -12.01
N ILE A 57 -1.63 9.31 -10.77
CA ILE A 57 -0.73 9.19 -9.61
C ILE A 57 -0.55 7.70 -9.37
N SER A 58 0.70 7.24 -9.34
CA SER A 58 1.07 5.85 -9.08
C SER A 58 2.33 5.86 -8.23
N GLN A 59 2.22 5.35 -7.01
CA GLN A 59 3.24 5.53 -5.97
C GLN A 59 3.33 4.30 -5.08
N ILE A 60 4.54 4.05 -4.58
CA ILE A 60 4.76 3.29 -3.35
C ILE A 60 5.08 4.28 -2.23
N ARG A 61 4.50 4.06 -1.05
CA ARG A 61 4.68 4.89 0.14
C ARG A 61 5.12 4.02 1.30
N THR A 62 6.11 4.46 2.03
CA THR A 62 6.63 3.74 3.19
C THR A 62 6.30 4.46 4.49
N TYR A 63 6.00 3.68 5.51
CA TYR A 63 5.63 4.18 6.84
C TYR A 63 6.30 3.36 7.93
N ILE A 64 6.65 4.03 9.02
CA ILE A 64 6.78 3.37 10.32
C ILE A 64 5.39 3.45 10.95
N PRO A 65 4.62 2.35 10.99
CA PRO A 65 3.21 2.43 11.30
C PRO A 65 2.98 2.74 12.79
N SER A 66 2.00 3.57 13.05
CA SER A 66 1.45 3.79 14.39
C SER A 66 -0.03 3.44 14.38
N TYR A 67 -0.42 2.51 15.24
CA TYR A 67 -1.76 1.95 15.29
C TYR A 67 -2.57 2.54 16.44
N SER A 68 -3.91 2.58 16.26
CA SER A 68 -4.89 2.79 17.34
C SER A 68 -5.60 1.48 17.61
N ALA A 69 -6.04 1.26 18.85
CA ALA A 69 -6.92 0.13 19.16
C ALA A 69 -8.26 0.31 18.42
N VAL A 70 -8.84 -0.81 17.96
CA VAL A 70 -10.20 -0.79 17.38
C VAL A 70 -11.21 -0.38 18.44
N GLY A 71 -12.13 0.53 18.08
CA GLY A 71 -13.14 1.07 19.00
C GLY A 71 -12.62 2.18 19.93
N ALA A 72 -11.37 2.61 19.83
CA ALA A 72 -10.90 3.78 20.56
C ALA A 72 -11.71 5.02 20.13
N LYS A 73 -12.31 5.70 21.09
CA LYS A 73 -12.97 6.99 20.86
C LYS A 73 -11.88 8.01 20.53
N GLY A 74 -11.90 8.55 19.33
CA GLY A 74 -10.94 9.55 18.87
C GLY A 74 -10.51 9.33 17.43
N ASN A 75 -9.71 10.26 16.91
CA ASN A 75 -9.21 10.17 15.55
C ASN A 75 -8.25 9.00 15.39
N ILE A 76 -8.49 8.15 14.39
CA ILE A 76 -7.52 7.15 13.94
C ILE A 76 -6.20 7.88 13.68
N LYS A 77 -5.11 7.37 14.26
CA LYS A 77 -3.78 7.98 14.08
C LYS A 77 -3.44 8.08 12.59
N LYS A 78 -3.21 9.30 12.14
CA LYS A 78 -2.71 9.57 10.80
C LYS A 78 -1.20 9.38 10.80
N ASN A 79 -0.71 8.56 9.88
CA ASN A 79 0.71 8.35 9.72
C ASN A 79 1.22 9.16 8.52
N THR A 80 2.39 9.78 8.68
CA THR A 80 3.07 10.47 7.60
C THR A 80 3.98 9.49 6.87
N ALA A 81 3.93 9.51 5.54
CA ALA A 81 4.84 8.69 4.75
C ALA A 81 6.29 9.15 4.97
N ARG A 82 7.17 8.22 5.29
CA ARG A 82 8.61 8.45 5.42
C ARG A 82 9.26 8.67 4.07
N ALA A 83 8.85 7.90 3.07
CA ALA A 83 9.29 8.03 1.69
C ALA A 83 8.13 7.84 0.72
N VAL A 84 8.21 8.48 -0.44
CA VAL A 84 7.26 8.36 -1.54
C VAL A 84 8.04 8.18 -2.84
N THR A 85 7.86 7.04 -3.49
CA THR A 85 8.50 6.72 -4.76
C THR A 85 7.44 6.67 -5.86
N THR A 86 7.67 7.41 -6.94
CA THR A 86 6.80 7.37 -8.12
C THR A 86 7.07 6.11 -8.92
N LEU A 87 6.00 5.48 -9.37
CA LEU A 87 6.01 4.25 -10.16
C LEU A 87 5.32 4.47 -11.52
N PRO A 88 5.52 3.56 -12.48
CA PRO A 88 4.69 3.50 -13.68
C PRO A 88 3.19 3.52 -13.34
N PRO A 89 2.32 3.96 -14.29
CA PRO A 89 0.90 4.10 -14.02
C PRO A 89 0.23 2.81 -13.53
N MET A 90 -0.77 2.98 -12.66
CA MET A 90 -1.71 1.96 -12.23
C MET A 90 -1.05 0.79 -11.47
N VAL A 91 -0.19 1.12 -10.51
CA VAL A 91 0.30 0.11 -9.56
C VAL A 91 -0.87 -0.42 -8.72
N GLU A 92 -0.96 -1.74 -8.61
CA GLU A 92 -1.98 -2.46 -7.84
C GLU A 92 -1.35 -3.18 -6.64
N GLY A 93 -0.63 -4.27 -6.92
CA GLY A 93 -0.05 -5.13 -5.91
C GLY A 93 1.35 -4.73 -5.48
N VAL A 94 1.70 -5.10 -4.26
CA VAL A 94 3.05 -5.00 -3.72
C VAL A 94 3.35 -6.18 -2.82
N ALA A 95 4.55 -6.73 -2.93
CA ALA A 95 5.05 -7.78 -2.05
C ALA A 95 6.53 -7.57 -1.76
N VAL A 96 6.97 -7.87 -0.55
CA VAL A 96 8.39 -7.93 -0.19
C VAL A 96 8.81 -9.38 -0.11
N TYR A 97 9.90 -9.72 -0.79
CA TYR A 97 10.54 -11.03 -0.71
C TYR A 97 12.06 -10.86 -0.71
N GLY A 98 12.71 -11.38 0.31
CA GLY A 98 14.14 -11.17 0.52
C GLY A 98 14.47 -9.68 0.62
N THR A 99 15.40 -9.22 -0.18
CA THR A 99 15.85 -7.81 -0.23
C THR A 99 15.14 -6.97 -1.29
N TYR A 100 14.15 -7.54 -1.98
CA TYR A 100 13.44 -6.88 -3.06
C TYR A 100 11.96 -6.66 -2.74
N THR A 101 11.44 -5.55 -3.26
CA THR A 101 10.03 -5.21 -3.32
C THR A 101 9.56 -5.36 -4.76
N TYR A 102 8.51 -6.14 -4.95
CA TYR A 102 7.90 -6.43 -6.24
C TYR A 102 6.58 -5.68 -6.35
N THR A 103 6.33 -5.07 -7.50
CA THR A 103 5.08 -4.36 -7.79
C THR A 103 4.42 -4.89 -9.05
N LEU A 104 3.10 -5.02 -9.00
CA LEU A 104 2.24 -5.44 -10.10
C LEU A 104 1.42 -4.24 -10.59
N PHE A 105 1.14 -4.21 -11.89
CA PHE A 105 0.43 -3.12 -12.55
C PHE A 105 -0.78 -3.63 -13.35
N SER A 106 -1.85 -2.84 -13.40
CA SER A 106 -3.04 -3.11 -14.22
C SER A 106 -3.13 -2.24 -15.47
N SER A 107 -2.09 -1.48 -15.77
CA SER A 107 -2.11 -0.46 -16.82
C SER A 107 -2.32 -1.00 -18.23
N THR A 108 -1.92 -2.23 -18.52
CA THR A 108 -2.15 -2.88 -19.83
C THR A 108 -3.61 -3.22 -20.11
N TYR A 109 -4.43 -3.37 -19.06
CA TYR A 109 -5.86 -3.61 -19.21
C TYR A 109 -6.61 -2.39 -19.77
N TYR A 110 -6.08 -1.19 -19.56
CA TYR A 110 -6.75 0.05 -19.91
C TYR A 110 -6.16 0.67 -21.18
N LYS A 111 -6.89 0.59 -22.30
CA LYS A 111 -6.49 1.18 -23.60
C LYS A 111 -6.17 2.69 -23.51
N SER A 112 -6.73 3.39 -22.53
CA SER A 112 -6.48 4.82 -22.29
C SER A 112 -5.16 5.10 -21.56
N CYS A 113 -4.43 4.09 -21.08
CA CYS A 113 -3.15 4.30 -20.45
C CYS A 113 -2.05 4.54 -21.50
N LYS A 114 -1.52 5.75 -21.53
CA LYS A 114 -0.49 6.15 -22.50
C LYS A 114 0.84 5.41 -22.34
N TYR A 115 1.16 4.97 -21.11
CA TYR A 115 2.42 4.29 -20.77
C TYR A 115 2.12 3.00 -19.97
N PRO A 116 1.61 1.97 -20.65
CA PRO A 116 1.27 0.72 -19.98
C PRO A 116 2.52 -0.04 -19.54
N THR A 117 2.41 -0.72 -18.41
CA THR A 117 3.45 -1.62 -17.88
C THR A 117 2.90 -3.03 -17.83
N ASP A 118 3.52 -3.95 -18.53
CA ASP A 118 3.11 -5.34 -18.77
C ASP A 118 3.93 -6.35 -17.94
N ARG A 119 4.72 -5.86 -16.99
CA ARG A 119 5.65 -6.68 -16.21
C ARG A 119 5.66 -6.33 -14.74
N VAL A 120 6.08 -7.26 -13.92
CA VAL A 120 6.40 -7.03 -12.50
C VAL A 120 7.73 -6.27 -12.43
N ILE A 121 7.76 -5.22 -11.64
CA ILE A 121 8.98 -4.45 -11.38
C ILE A 121 9.53 -4.84 -10.01
N ALA A 122 10.79 -5.24 -9.97
CA ALA A 122 11.53 -5.51 -8.74
C ALA A 122 12.44 -4.33 -8.40
N MET A 123 12.39 -3.88 -7.15
CA MET A 123 13.21 -2.78 -6.62
C MET A 123 13.90 -3.23 -5.35
N LYS A 124 15.15 -2.78 -5.12
CA LYS A 124 15.81 -3.02 -3.83
C LYS A 124 15.02 -2.31 -2.72
N THR A 125 14.53 -3.07 -1.72
CA THR A 125 13.67 -2.56 -0.65
C THR A 125 14.32 -1.42 0.12
N ASN A 126 15.63 -1.47 0.38
CA ASN A 126 16.35 -0.42 1.10
C ASN A 126 16.38 0.94 0.36
N LYS A 127 16.07 0.97 -0.93
CA LYS A 127 15.96 2.22 -1.72
C LYS A 127 14.57 2.86 -1.62
N LEU A 128 13.63 2.17 -0.99
CA LEU A 128 12.25 2.63 -0.78
C LEU A 128 12.00 3.11 0.67
N LEU A 129 12.96 2.91 1.57
CA LEU A 129 12.81 3.15 3.01
C LEU A 129 13.25 4.55 3.47
#